data_bf714eb96d978754c8b7d0275021980f
#
_entry.id   bf714eb96d978754c8b7d0275021980f
#
_cell.length_a   1.000
_cell.length_b   1.000
_cell.length_c   1.000
_cell.angle_alpha   90.00
_cell.angle_beta   90.00
_cell.angle_gamma   90.00
#
_symmetry.space_group_name_H-M   'P 1'
#
loop_
_entity.id
_entity.type
_entity.pdbx_description
1 polymer ?
#
loop_
_entity_poly.entity_id
_entity_poly.type
_entity_poly.pdbx_seq_one_letter_code
_entity_poly.pdbx_strand_id
1 'polypeptide(L)'
;MSIWKTYKETSLVIKMSAGFFLGIAIAIIFREQAAILSPLGAIFIRLLSLIATPVIFLTVALAIGQMNVRQMGRLSGKLILYYAATTAMAVCIGVSLALLFNPGNNLGLPDVVVQQPEIPGASAMLLKIVPNNLLGAFAAGDLMAILFVAIIIGIAISTMTFSPDEQTKEQGLLLERFFNAFNELFYKILGGILLYAPIGVMAISASTFGTQGWATLKSLLVFTATFYLSLAILWSLVYTGFLKFYGCAALFWRH
;
A
#
# COMPACT_ATOMS: atom_id res chain seq x y z
N MET A 1 22.02 -25.05 -18.71
CA MET A 1 21.52 -24.27 -17.55
C MET A 1 20.02 -24.46 -17.48
N SER A 2 19.47 -24.89 -16.34
CA SER A 2 18.03 -25.15 -16.24
C SER A 2 17.26 -23.81 -16.26
N ILE A 3 16.28 -23.68 -17.14
CA ILE A 3 15.35 -22.53 -17.27
C ILE A 3 14.78 -22.13 -15.90
N TRP A 4 14.57 -23.10 -15.03
CA TRP A 4 14.10 -22.93 -13.67
C TRP A 4 15.08 -22.14 -12.76
N LYS A 5 16.39 -22.31 -12.96
CA LYS A 5 17.42 -21.60 -12.20
C LYS A 5 17.48 -20.13 -12.61
N THR A 6 17.46 -19.86 -13.90
CA THR A 6 17.40 -18.50 -14.44
C THR A 6 16.10 -17.79 -14.02
N TYR A 7 14.96 -18.51 -13.99
CA TYR A 7 13.71 -17.94 -13.51
C TYR A 7 13.79 -17.54 -12.03
N LYS A 8 14.38 -18.34 -11.14
CA LYS A 8 14.54 -17.99 -9.72
C LYS A 8 15.46 -16.79 -9.51
N GLU A 9 16.51 -16.64 -10.27
CA GLU A 9 17.50 -15.57 -10.16
C GLU A 9 17.03 -14.24 -10.76
N THR A 10 16.04 -14.24 -11.64
CA THR A 10 15.49 -13.02 -12.24
C THR A 10 14.69 -12.21 -11.20
N SER A 11 14.87 -10.89 -11.18
CA SER A 11 14.13 -10.02 -10.27
C SER A 11 12.62 -10.11 -10.50
N LEU A 12 11.84 -10.00 -9.40
CA LEU A 12 10.38 -10.05 -9.44
C LEU A 12 9.80 -8.97 -10.38
N VAL A 13 10.40 -7.78 -10.38
CA VAL A 13 9.98 -6.66 -11.21
C VAL A 13 10.04 -7.01 -12.69
N ILE A 14 11.13 -7.64 -13.16
CA ILE A 14 11.27 -8.04 -14.57
C ILE A 14 10.22 -9.08 -14.93
N LYS A 15 9.95 -10.07 -14.06
CA LYS A 15 8.92 -11.08 -14.29
C LYS A 15 7.52 -10.47 -14.38
N MET A 16 7.20 -9.54 -13.48
CA MET A 16 5.91 -8.84 -13.49
C MET A 16 5.75 -7.95 -14.72
N SER A 17 6.82 -7.24 -15.13
CA SER A 17 6.83 -6.45 -16.35
C SER A 17 6.64 -7.33 -17.60
N ALA A 18 7.33 -8.46 -17.65
CA ALA A 18 7.14 -9.43 -18.73
C ALA A 18 5.69 -9.96 -18.77
N GLY A 19 5.14 -10.32 -17.61
CA GLY A 19 3.74 -10.71 -17.47
C GLY A 19 2.78 -9.62 -17.96
N PHE A 20 3.01 -8.38 -17.58
CA PHE A 20 2.21 -7.24 -18.00
C PHE A 20 2.20 -7.05 -19.53
N PHE A 21 3.37 -7.04 -20.18
CA PHE A 21 3.46 -6.90 -21.63
C PHE A 21 2.88 -8.10 -22.37
N LEU A 22 3.07 -9.33 -21.85
CA LEU A 22 2.42 -10.52 -22.39
C LEU A 22 0.90 -10.42 -22.28
N GLY A 23 0.38 -9.91 -21.16
CA GLY A 23 -1.04 -9.67 -20.99
C GLY A 23 -1.60 -8.69 -22.01
N ILE A 24 -0.89 -7.59 -22.28
CA ILE A 24 -1.28 -6.63 -23.32
C ILE A 24 -1.26 -7.31 -24.71
N ALA A 25 -0.24 -8.09 -25.03
CA ALA A 25 -0.17 -8.81 -26.31
C ALA A 25 -1.36 -9.77 -26.48
N ILE A 26 -1.71 -10.52 -25.44
CA ILE A 26 -2.90 -11.39 -25.41
C ILE A 26 -4.18 -10.57 -25.62
N ALA A 27 -4.31 -9.42 -24.96
CA ALA A 27 -5.46 -8.55 -25.11
C ALA A 27 -5.63 -8.04 -26.56
N ILE A 28 -4.54 -7.69 -27.23
CA ILE A 28 -4.57 -7.21 -28.63
C ILE A 28 -5.02 -8.34 -29.58
N ILE A 29 -4.53 -9.57 -29.36
CA ILE A 29 -4.80 -10.72 -30.23
C ILE A 29 -6.22 -11.26 -30.00
N PHE A 30 -6.59 -11.49 -28.74
CA PHE A 30 -7.83 -12.18 -28.37
C PHE A 30 -8.98 -11.24 -28.00
N ARG A 31 -8.71 -9.94 -27.82
CA ARG A 31 -9.72 -8.92 -27.48
C ARG A 31 -10.62 -9.40 -26.34
N GLU A 32 -11.94 -9.34 -26.50
CA GLU A 32 -12.93 -9.72 -25.48
C GLU A 32 -12.77 -11.16 -24.96
N GLN A 33 -12.27 -12.08 -25.78
CA GLN A 33 -12.02 -13.47 -25.37
C GLN A 33 -10.92 -13.56 -24.29
N ALA A 34 -10.04 -12.58 -24.18
CA ALA A 34 -9.04 -12.52 -23.11
C ALA A 34 -9.68 -12.45 -21.70
N ALA A 35 -10.97 -12.11 -21.61
CA ALA A 35 -11.74 -12.13 -20.36
C ALA A 35 -11.77 -13.50 -19.68
N ILE A 36 -11.57 -14.61 -20.43
CA ILE A 36 -11.48 -15.97 -19.88
C ILE A 36 -10.33 -16.10 -18.85
N LEU A 37 -9.33 -15.23 -18.91
CA LEU A 37 -8.21 -15.21 -17.96
C LEU A 37 -8.53 -14.46 -16.66
N SER A 38 -9.67 -13.74 -16.58
CA SER A 38 -10.05 -12.94 -15.39
C SER A 38 -10.04 -13.72 -14.07
N PRO A 39 -10.44 -15.03 -14.00
CA PRO A 39 -10.38 -15.78 -12.75
C PRO A 39 -8.96 -15.91 -12.18
N LEU A 40 -7.94 -16.04 -13.05
CA LEU A 40 -6.54 -16.13 -12.61
C LEU A 40 -6.09 -14.81 -11.96
N GLY A 41 -6.49 -13.69 -12.54
CA GLY A 41 -6.26 -12.36 -11.95
C GLY A 41 -7.01 -12.17 -10.63
N ALA A 42 -8.28 -12.61 -10.58
CA ALA A 42 -9.09 -12.54 -9.37
C ALA A 42 -8.49 -13.37 -8.21
N ILE A 43 -7.96 -14.56 -8.50
CA ILE A 43 -7.24 -15.39 -7.52
C ILE A 43 -6.04 -14.62 -6.96
N PHE A 44 -5.25 -13.96 -7.81
CA PHE A 44 -4.09 -13.18 -7.37
C PHE A 44 -4.49 -12.05 -6.42
N ILE A 45 -5.52 -11.27 -6.77
CA ILE A 45 -6.03 -10.19 -5.91
C ILE A 45 -6.53 -10.75 -4.58
N ARG A 46 -7.25 -11.87 -4.58
CA ARG A 46 -7.72 -12.53 -3.34
C ARG A 46 -6.58 -13.01 -2.46
N LEU A 47 -5.54 -13.59 -3.05
CA LEU A 47 -4.34 -14.02 -2.31
C LEU A 47 -3.59 -12.85 -1.68
N LEU A 48 -3.48 -11.72 -2.40
CA LEU A 48 -2.90 -10.49 -1.83
C LEU A 48 -3.75 -9.94 -0.68
N SER A 49 -5.07 -9.89 -0.86
CA SER A 49 -5.99 -9.41 0.17
C SER A 49 -5.98 -10.29 1.43
N LEU A 50 -5.84 -11.60 1.27
CA LEU A 50 -5.71 -12.55 2.37
C LEU A 50 -4.54 -12.22 3.30
N ILE A 51 -3.41 -11.79 2.72
CA ILE A 51 -2.17 -11.54 3.46
C ILE A 51 -2.05 -10.09 3.92
N ALA A 52 -2.63 -9.14 3.18
CA ALA A 52 -2.46 -7.71 3.45
C ALA A 52 -2.86 -7.34 4.88
N THR A 53 -4.03 -7.77 5.31
CA THR A 53 -4.58 -7.45 6.63
C THR A 53 -3.70 -7.93 7.79
N PRO A 54 -3.31 -9.22 7.89
CA PRO A 54 -2.44 -9.70 8.95
C PRO A 54 -1.06 -9.04 8.93
N VAL A 55 -0.46 -8.84 7.76
CA VAL A 55 0.87 -8.22 7.64
C VAL A 55 0.85 -6.78 8.11
N ILE A 56 -0.14 -5.98 7.69
CA ILE A 56 -0.28 -4.58 8.13
C ILE A 56 -0.43 -4.53 9.66
N PHE A 57 -1.31 -5.35 10.23
CA PHE A 57 -1.53 -5.41 11.66
C PHE A 57 -0.26 -5.73 12.43
N LEU A 58 0.42 -6.83 12.09
CA LEU A 58 1.62 -7.29 12.76
C LEU A 58 2.77 -6.29 12.63
N THR A 59 2.99 -5.75 11.43
CA THR A 59 4.06 -4.79 11.16
C THR A 59 3.89 -3.51 11.98
N VAL A 60 2.67 -2.97 12.05
CA VAL A 60 2.39 -1.74 12.82
C VAL A 60 2.47 -2.00 14.31
N ALA A 61 1.89 -3.11 14.81
CA ALA A 61 1.97 -3.47 16.21
C ALA A 61 3.42 -3.67 16.68
N LEU A 62 4.25 -4.35 15.88
CA LEU A 62 5.67 -4.53 16.15
C LEU A 62 6.46 -3.23 16.11
N ALA A 63 6.24 -2.41 15.08
CA ALA A 63 6.94 -1.12 14.96
C ALA A 63 6.73 -0.25 16.20
N ILE A 64 5.52 -0.22 16.75
CA ILE A 64 5.21 0.53 17.98
C ILE A 64 5.72 -0.22 19.21
N GLY A 65 5.56 -1.54 19.27
CA GLY A 65 5.98 -2.38 20.39
C GLY A 65 7.48 -2.30 20.69
N GLN A 66 8.30 -2.16 19.65
CA GLN A 66 9.76 -2.02 19.75
C GLN A 66 10.24 -0.61 20.13
N MET A 67 9.35 0.36 20.12
CA MET A 67 9.69 1.74 20.47
C MET A 67 9.35 2.04 21.92
N ASN A 68 10.21 2.75 22.64
CA ASN A 68 9.87 3.27 23.95
C ASN A 68 8.93 4.48 23.82
N VAL A 69 7.62 4.22 23.84
CA VAL A 69 6.57 5.22 23.63
C VAL A 69 6.67 6.38 24.64
N ARG A 70 7.16 6.13 25.86
CA ARG A 70 7.33 7.17 26.90
C ARG A 70 8.38 8.23 26.52
N GLN A 71 9.40 7.86 25.74
CA GLN A 71 10.48 8.76 25.31
C GLN A 71 10.14 9.54 24.03
N MET A 72 9.16 9.09 23.25
CA MET A 72 8.86 9.62 21.91
C MET A 72 7.91 10.82 21.88
N GLY A 73 7.27 11.19 22.98
CA GLY A 73 6.18 12.18 22.98
C GLY A 73 6.48 13.52 22.30
N ARG A 74 7.69 14.08 22.47
CA ARG A 74 8.10 15.34 21.83
C ARG A 74 8.43 15.21 20.33
N LEU A 75 8.98 14.06 19.93
CA LEU A 75 9.36 13.81 18.53
C LEU A 75 8.13 13.52 17.69
N SER A 76 7.16 12.80 18.26
CA SER A 76 5.91 12.43 17.59
C SER A 76 5.08 13.63 17.14
N GLY A 77 4.98 14.68 17.97
CA GLY A 77 4.22 15.89 17.62
C GLY A 77 4.79 16.60 16.39
N LYS A 78 6.13 16.73 16.30
CA LYS A 78 6.80 17.34 15.14
C LYS A 78 6.64 16.50 13.89
N LEU A 79 6.72 15.17 14.01
CA LEU A 79 6.52 14.23 12.91
C LEU A 79 5.09 14.30 12.37
N ILE A 80 4.09 14.34 13.25
CA ILE A 80 2.67 14.44 12.84
C ILE A 80 2.43 15.75 12.07
N LEU A 81 2.95 16.87 12.57
CA LEU A 81 2.82 18.16 11.88
C LEU A 81 3.50 18.15 10.50
N TYR A 82 4.72 17.60 10.43
CA TYR A 82 5.44 17.44 9.17
C TYR A 82 4.67 16.55 8.18
N TYR A 83 4.15 15.43 8.67
CA TYR A 83 3.35 14.50 7.85
C TYR A 83 2.07 15.16 7.33
N ALA A 84 1.34 15.89 8.20
CA ALA A 84 0.14 16.61 7.81
C ALA A 84 0.43 17.67 6.74
N ALA A 85 1.50 18.45 6.92
CA ALA A 85 1.90 19.47 5.96
C ALA A 85 2.30 18.88 4.60
N THR A 86 3.15 17.84 4.59
CA THR A 86 3.58 17.19 3.34
C THR A 86 2.44 16.47 2.64
N THR A 87 1.51 15.85 3.38
CA THR A 87 0.31 15.21 2.83
C THR A 87 -0.62 16.25 2.20
N ALA A 88 -0.87 17.38 2.87
CA ALA A 88 -1.67 18.46 2.31
C ALA A 88 -1.09 18.99 1.01
N MET A 89 0.24 19.23 0.97
CA MET A 89 0.93 19.64 -0.26
C MET A 89 0.83 18.57 -1.36
N ALA A 90 1.00 17.29 -1.02
CA ALA A 90 0.88 16.19 -1.98
C ALA A 90 -0.52 16.12 -2.61
N VAL A 91 -1.57 16.27 -1.78
CA VAL A 91 -2.96 16.30 -2.24
C VAL A 91 -3.19 17.50 -3.15
N CYS A 92 -2.76 18.71 -2.77
CA CYS A 92 -2.89 19.89 -3.59
C CYS A 92 -2.21 19.73 -4.97
N ILE A 93 -0.97 19.23 -5.00
CA ILE A 93 -0.23 18.98 -6.24
C ILE A 93 -0.93 17.92 -7.09
N GLY A 94 -1.30 16.78 -6.48
CA GLY A 94 -1.96 15.68 -7.17
C GLY A 94 -3.28 16.08 -7.80
N VAL A 95 -4.15 16.75 -7.05
CA VAL A 95 -5.46 17.24 -7.53
C VAL A 95 -5.28 18.28 -8.62
N SER A 96 -4.36 19.25 -8.45
CA SER A 96 -4.12 20.28 -9.46
C SER A 96 -3.67 19.68 -10.80
N LEU A 97 -2.75 18.72 -10.78
CA LEU A 97 -2.28 18.05 -11.99
C LEU A 97 -3.33 17.10 -12.57
N ALA A 98 -4.13 16.43 -11.75
CA ALA A 98 -5.22 15.61 -12.23
C ALA A 98 -6.30 16.44 -12.95
N LEU A 99 -6.62 17.62 -12.43
CA LEU A 99 -7.54 18.57 -13.09
C LEU A 99 -6.95 19.14 -14.38
N LEU A 100 -5.64 19.39 -14.43
CA LEU A 100 -4.97 19.93 -15.60
C LEU A 100 -4.91 18.91 -16.75
N PHE A 101 -4.53 17.68 -16.45
CA PHE A 101 -4.33 16.64 -17.47
C PHE A 101 -5.57 15.80 -17.76
N ASN A 102 -6.60 15.87 -16.92
CA ASN A 102 -7.88 15.13 -17.05
C ASN A 102 -7.70 13.67 -17.52
N PRO A 103 -6.95 12.83 -16.79
CA PRO A 103 -6.59 11.48 -17.24
C PRO A 103 -7.80 10.54 -17.44
N GLY A 104 -8.99 10.93 -16.93
CA GLY A 104 -10.24 10.16 -17.07
C GLY A 104 -11.08 10.48 -18.31
N ASN A 105 -10.79 11.53 -19.05
CA ASN A 105 -11.67 12.06 -20.12
C ASN A 105 -11.95 11.09 -21.30
N ASN A 106 -11.12 10.05 -21.46
CA ASN A 106 -11.27 9.09 -22.57
C ASN A 106 -11.77 7.71 -22.10
N LEU A 107 -12.11 7.58 -20.82
CA LEU A 107 -12.78 6.38 -20.34
C LEU A 107 -14.26 6.52 -20.73
N GLY A 108 -14.70 5.76 -21.72
CA GLY A 108 -16.13 5.61 -22.07
C GLY A 108 -16.87 4.91 -20.94
N LEU A 109 -16.89 5.54 -19.77
CA LEU A 109 -17.71 5.07 -18.67
C LEU A 109 -19.17 5.27 -19.13
N PRO A 110 -20.04 4.25 -19.01
CA PRO A 110 -21.45 4.47 -19.20
C PRO A 110 -21.88 5.60 -18.25
N ASP A 111 -22.86 6.42 -18.67
CA ASP A 111 -23.52 7.43 -17.83
C ASP A 111 -24.22 6.75 -16.63
N VAL A 112 -23.43 6.16 -15.77
CA VAL A 112 -23.90 5.70 -14.47
C VAL A 112 -24.03 6.96 -13.63
N VAL A 113 -25.25 7.29 -13.27
CA VAL A 113 -25.53 8.28 -12.23
C VAL A 113 -24.73 7.85 -11.00
N VAL A 114 -23.54 8.44 -10.86
CA VAL A 114 -22.73 8.23 -9.67
C VAL A 114 -23.51 8.83 -8.53
N GLN A 115 -24.20 7.98 -7.76
CA GLN A 115 -24.73 8.42 -6.47
C GLN A 115 -23.52 8.96 -5.71
N GLN A 116 -23.51 10.27 -5.50
CA GLN A 116 -22.43 10.89 -4.71
C GLN A 116 -22.44 10.17 -3.36
N PRO A 117 -21.34 9.48 -3.00
CA PRO A 117 -21.30 8.83 -1.69
C PRO A 117 -21.53 9.91 -0.65
N GLU A 118 -22.51 9.73 0.21
CA GLU A 118 -22.72 10.61 1.36
C GLU A 118 -21.38 10.69 2.11
N ILE A 119 -20.81 11.89 2.16
CA ILE A 119 -19.58 12.12 2.92
C ILE A 119 -19.96 11.95 4.39
N PRO A 120 -19.53 10.86 5.06
CA PRO A 120 -19.88 10.66 6.45
C PRO A 120 -19.36 11.84 7.27
N GLY A 121 -20.18 12.39 8.13
CA GLY A 121 -19.77 13.48 9.02
C GLY A 121 -18.54 13.10 9.84
N ALA A 122 -17.77 14.09 10.27
CA ALA A 122 -16.52 13.85 11.02
C ALA A 122 -16.70 12.93 12.24
N SER A 123 -17.86 13.00 12.91
CA SER A 123 -18.21 12.09 14.02
C SER A 123 -18.37 10.64 13.55
N ALA A 124 -19.00 10.41 12.42
CA ALA A 124 -19.17 9.07 11.86
C ALA A 124 -17.81 8.48 11.39
N MET A 125 -16.92 9.33 10.88
CA MET A 125 -15.54 8.92 10.55
C MET A 125 -14.75 8.52 11.80
N LEU A 126 -14.83 9.28 12.88
CA LEU A 126 -14.17 8.96 14.15
C LEU A 126 -14.71 7.66 14.76
N LEU A 127 -16.03 7.44 14.71
CA LEU A 127 -16.64 6.19 15.18
C LEU A 127 -16.21 4.98 14.35
N LYS A 128 -15.92 5.16 13.07
CA LYS A 128 -15.42 4.09 12.20
C LYS A 128 -14.00 3.64 12.54
N ILE A 129 -13.17 4.53 13.13
CA ILE A 129 -11.80 4.21 13.53
C ILE A 129 -11.80 3.20 14.68
N VAL A 130 -12.75 3.31 15.62
CA VAL A 130 -12.83 2.43 16.79
C VAL A 130 -13.79 1.28 16.48
N PRO A 131 -13.30 0.05 16.27
CA PRO A 131 -14.17 -1.07 15.93
C PRO A 131 -14.96 -1.55 17.16
N ASN A 132 -16.20 -1.99 16.92
CA ASN A 132 -17.04 -2.58 17.96
C ASN A 132 -16.49 -3.94 18.45
N ASN A 133 -15.77 -4.64 17.58
CA ASN A 133 -15.07 -5.87 17.96
C ASN A 133 -13.84 -6.10 17.04
N LEU A 134 -12.82 -6.69 17.61
CA LEU A 134 -11.55 -6.96 16.95
C LEU A 134 -11.72 -7.90 15.74
N LEU A 135 -12.39 -9.01 15.92
CA LEU A 135 -12.53 -10.02 14.86
C LEU A 135 -13.41 -9.52 13.72
N GLY A 136 -14.42 -8.70 14.02
CA GLY A 136 -15.25 -8.05 13.02
C GLY A 136 -14.47 -7.10 12.12
N ALA A 137 -13.53 -6.33 12.68
CA ALA A 137 -12.65 -5.46 11.90
C ALA A 137 -11.78 -6.25 10.91
N PHE A 138 -11.22 -7.39 11.35
CA PHE A 138 -10.45 -8.29 10.49
C PHE A 138 -11.32 -8.95 9.41
N ALA A 139 -12.51 -9.43 9.77
CA ALA A 139 -13.44 -10.06 8.83
C ALA A 139 -13.96 -9.08 7.77
N ALA A 140 -14.18 -7.83 8.14
CA ALA A 140 -14.59 -6.78 7.22
C ALA A 140 -13.44 -6.22 6.36
N GLY A 141 -12.17 -6.48 6.75
CA GLY A 141 -11.00 -5.89 6.10
C GLY A 141 -10.89 -4.38 6.27
N ASP A 142 -11.48 -3.83 7.35
CA ASP A 142 -11.45 -2.39 7.62
C ASP A 142 -10.06 -1.97 8.13
N LEU A 143 -9.25 -1.45 7.22
CA LEU A 143 -7.86 -1.07 7.48
C LEU A 143 -7.74 -0.01 8.58
N MET A 144 -8.68 0.95 8.69
CA MET A 144 -8.62 1.99 9.72
C MET A 144 -8.81 1.39 11.11
N ALA A 145 -9.80 0.53 11.26
CA ALA A 145 -10.06 -0.18 12.50
C ALA A 145 -8.91 -1.12 12.88
N ILE A 146 -8.33 -1.84 11.89
CA ILE A 146 -7.19 -2.73 12.10
C ILE A 146 -5.95 -1.96 12.55
N LEU A 147 -5.65 -0.81 11.92
CA LEU A 147 -4.55 0.07 12.31
C LEU A 147 -4.74 0.60 13.75
N PHE A 148 -5.94 1.01 14.11
CA PHE A 148 -6.24 1.45 15.47
C PHE A 148 -5.94 0.37 16.50
N VAL A 149 -6.40 -0.86 16.25
CA VAL A 149 -6.13 -2.00 17.12
C VAL A 149 -4.64 -2.34 17.18
N ALA A 150 -3.95 -2.31 16.04
CA ALA A 150 -2.51 -2.54 15.97
C ALA A 150 -1.72 -1.52 16.80
N ILE A 151 -2.13 -0.26 16.78
CA ILE A 151 -1.53 0.80 17.61
C ILE A 151 -1.73 0.51 19.09
N ILE A 152 -2.94 0.17 19.52
CA ILE A 152 -3.23 -0.14 20.93
C ILE A 152 -2.42 -1.34 21.41
N ILE A 153 -2.40 -2.42 20.64
CA ILE A 153 -1.63 -3.62 20.98
C ILE A 153 -0.13 -3.31 21.00
N GLY A 154 0.37 -2.55 20.01
CA GLY A 154 1.77 -2.12 19.99
C GLY A 154 2.15 -1.28 21.20
N ILE A 155 1.30 -0.35 21.65
CA ILE A 155 1.53 0.43 22.88
C ILE A 155 1.53 -0.50 24.10
N ALA A 156 0.61 -1.46 24.19
CA ALA A 156 0.57 -2.42 25.29
C ALA A 156 1.86 -3.25 25.33
N ILE A 157 2.31 -3.81 24.21
CA ILE A 157 3.57 -4.57 24.11
C ILE A 157 4.74 -3.66 24.54
N SER A 158 4.83 -2.42 24.02
CA SER A 158 5.88 -1.47 24.40
C SER A 158 5.91 -1.21 25.91
N THR A 159 4.76 -0.94 26.52
CA THR A 159 4.69 -0.66 27.96
C THR A 159 5.10 -1.86 28.80
N MET A 160 4.83 -3.08 28.34
CA MET A 160 5.28 -4.31 29.00
C MET A 160 6.79 -4.53 28.80
N THR A 161 7.30 -4.41 27.58
CA THR A 161 8.72 -4.65 27.24
C THR A 161 9.65 -3.68 27.97
N PHE A 162 9.22 -2.44 28.16
CA PHE A 162 10.00 -1.40 28.87
C PHE A 162 9.53 -1.22 30.33
N SER A 163 8.87 -2.22 30.91
CA SER A 163 8.45 -2.20 32.33
C SER A 163 9.66 -2.31 33.27
N PRO A 164 9.64 -1.63 34.43
CA PRO A 164 10.63 -1.84 35.48
C PRO A 164 10.45 -3.18 36.21
N ASP A 165 9.28 -3.78 36.16
CA ASP A 165 8.98 -5.10 36.71
C ASP A 165 9.49 -6.19 35.77
N GLU A 166 10.42 -7.03 36.23
CA GLU A 166 11.06 -8.08 35.43
C GLU A 166 10.06 -9.12 34.91
N GLN A 167 9.04 -9.47 35.69
CA GLN A 167 8.05 -10.45 35.24
C GLN A 167 7.21 -9.90 34.07
N THR A 168 6.76 -8.66 34.19
CA THR A 168 6.01 -7.97 33.11
C THR A 168 6.89 -7.80 31.86
N LYS A 169 8.16 -7.47 32.04
CA LYS A 169 9.11 -7.30 30.96
C LYS A 169 9.37 -8.61 30.20
N GLU A 170 9.56 -9.71 30.91
CA GLU A 170 9.70 -11.04 30.26
C GLU A 170 8.48 -11.39 29.42
N GLN A 171 7.28 -11.13 29.93
CA GLN A 171 6.04 -11.35 29.17
C GLN A 171 5.95 -10.44 27.94
N GLY A 172 6.37 -9.17 28.07
CA GLY A 172 6.44 -8.23 26.95
C GLY A 172 7.38 -8.72 25.85
N LEU A 173 8.58 -9.16 26.22
CA LEU A 173 9.56 -9.72 25.29
C LEU A 173 9.08 -11.03 24.64
N LEU A 174 8.34 -11.86 25.37
CA LEU A 174 7.73 -13.07 24.81
C LEU A 174 6.69 -12.71 23.72
N LEU A 175 5.82 -11.75 24.01
CA LEU A 175 4.82 -11.27 23.04
C LEU A 175 5.48 -10.67 21.81
N GLU A 176 6.51 -9.84 21.98
CA GLU A 176 7.28 -9.27 20.86
C GLU A 176 7.88 -10.37 19.98
N ARG A 177 8.51 -11.39 20.56
CA ARG A 177 9.07 -12.54 19.83
C ARG A 177 7.98 -13.33 19.11
N PHE A 178 6.83 -13.53 19.73
CA PHE A 178 5.69 -14.20 19.11
C PHE A 178 5.19 -13.42 17.88
N PHE A 179 4.98 -12.12 18.02
CA PHE A 179 4.54 -11.27 16.90
C PHE A 179 5.58 -11.23 15.78
N ASN A 180 6.87 -11.17 16.11
CA ASN A 180 7.95 -11.24 15.12
C ASN A 180 7.94 -12.55 14.35
N ALA A 181 7.82 -13.70 15.04
CA ALA A 181 7.76 -15.00 14.39
C ALA A 181 6.53 -15.12 13.48
N PHE A 182 5.40 -14.59 13.94
CA PHE A 182 4.15 -14.58 13.18
C PHE A 182 4.27 -13.67 11.94
N ASN A 183 4.91 -12.52 12.07
CA ASN A 183 5.18 -11.61 10.97
C ASN A 183 6.08 -12.25 9.91
N GLU A 184 7.16 -12.93 10.32
CA GLU A 184 8.01 -13.69 9.40
C GLU A 184 7.26 -14.82 8.68
N LEU A 185 6.35 -15.53 9.38
CA LEU A 185 5.49 -16.52 8.76
C LEU A 185 4.68 -15.91 7.60
N PHE A 186 4.01 -14.78 7.85
CA PHE A 186 3.21 -14.11 6.81
C PHE A 186 4.08 -13.57 5.67
N TYR A 187 5.29 -13.07 5.94
CA TYR A 187 6.22 -12.67 4.88
C TYR A 187 6.67 -13.86 4.01
N LYS A 188 6.86 -15.04 4.59
CA LYS A 188 7.15 -16.27 3.81
C LYS A 188 5.98 -16.66 2.92
N ILE A 189 4.74 -16.59 3.44
CA ILE A 189 3.53 -16.84 2.66
C ILE A 189 3.41 -15.81 1.54
N LEU A 190 3.63 -14.52 1.84
CA LEU A 190 3.65 -13.45 0.84
C LEU A 190 4.68 -13.73 -0.26
N GLY A 191 5.89 -14.17 0.10
CA GLY A 191 6.91 -14.58 -0.85
C GLY A 191 6.42 -15.68 -1.80
N GLY A 192 5.67 -16.66 -1.29
CA GLY A 192 5.02 -17.70 -2.10
C GLY A 192 3.97 -17.13 -3.07
N ILE A 193 3.12 -16.22 -2.58
CA ILE A 193 2.10 -15.55 -3.40
C ILE A 193 2.74 -14.71 -4.52
N LEU A 194 3.85 -14.03 -4.21
CA LEU A 194 4.58 -13.23 -5.20
C LEU A 194 5.21 -14.06 -6.32
N LEU A 195 5.42 -15.35 -6.15
CA LEU A 195 5.81 -16.24 -7.25
C LEU A 195 4.68 -16.40 -8.29
N TYR A 196 3.43 -16.28 -7.85
CA TYR A 196 2.27 -16.30 -8.74
C TYR A 196 2.00 -14.94 -9.41
N ALA A 197 2.57 -13.85 -8.88
CA ALA A 197 2.31 -12.48 -9.33
C ALA A 197 2.48 -12.26 -10.85
N PRO A 198 3.50 -12.79 -11.54
CA PRO A 198 3.63 -12.60 -12.99
C PRO A 198 2.43 -13.14 -13.77
N ILE A 199 1.88 -14.29 -13.35
CA ILE A 199 0.69 -14.91 -13.95
C ILE A 199 -0.56 -14.07 -13.64
N GLY A 200 -0.71 -13.64 -12.39
CA GLY A 200 -1.81 -12.77 -11.97
C GLY A 200 -1.83 -11.44 -12.72
N VAL A 201 -0.69 -10.78 -12.82
CA VAL A 201 -0.55 -9.51 -13.55
C VAL A 201 -0.82 -9.70 -15.05
N MET A 202 -0.31 -10.76 -15.66
CA MET A 202 -0.60 -11.10 -17.05
C MET A 202 -2.12 -11.26 -17.26
N ALA A 203 -2.78 -12.01 -16.41
CA ALA A 203 -4.21 -12.30 -16.53
C ALA A 203 -5.07 -11.02 -16.32
N ILE A 204 -4.73 -10.19 -15.35
CA ILE A 204 -5.41 -8.90 -15.12
C ILE A 204 -5.23 -7.99 -16.32
N SER A 205 -4.00 -7.85 -16.82
CA SER A 205 -3.72 -7.01 -17.98
C SER A 205 -4.46 -7.49 -19.22
N ALA A 206 -4.43 -8.82 -19.48
CA ALA A 206 -5.10 -9.42 -20.62
C ALA A 206 -6.63 -9.19 -20.56
N SER A 207 -7.26 -9.46 -19.43
CA SER A 207 -8.70 -9.30 -19.27
C SER A 207 -9.12 -7.83 -19.32
N THR A 208 -8.41 -6.94 -18.65
CA THR A 208 -8.76 -5.51 -18.58
C THR A 208 -8.61 -4.83 -19.94
N PHE A 209 -7.47 -4.98 -20.61
CA PHE A 209 -7.27 -4.34 -21.90
C PHE A 209 -8.03 -5.03 -23.03
N GLY A 210 -8.31 -6.33 -22.90
CA GLY A 210 -9.14 -7.06 -23.85
C GLY A 210 -10.59 -6.60 -23.87
N THR A 211 -11.16 -6.30 -22.71
CA THR A 211 -12.56 -5.86 -22.57
C THR A 211 -12.73 -4.35 -22.72
N GLN A 212 -11.80 -3.54 -22.20
CA GLN A 212 -11.92 -2.09 -22.19
C GLN A 212 -11.22 -1.39 -23.38
N GLY A 213 -10.39 -2.11 -24.13
CA GLY A 213 -9.79 -1.65 -25.36
C GLY A 213 -8.68 -0.60 -25.22
N TRP A 214 -8.31 0.00 -26.36
CA TRP A 214 -7.20 0.95 -26.49
C TRP A 214 -7.40 2.27 -25.71
N ALA A 215 -8.65 2.70 -25.57
CA ALA A 215 -8.97 3.93 -24.85
C ALA A 215 -8.53 3.88 -23.39
N THR A 216 -8.74 2.74 -22.72
CA THR A 216 -8.30 2.50 -21.34
C THR A 216 -6.79 2.52 -21.21
N LEU A 217 -6.06 1.91 -22.14
CA LEU A 217 -4.60 1.94 -22.12
C LEU A 217 -4.07 3.36 -22.22
N LYS A 218 -4.65 4.19 -23.11
CA LYS A 218 -4.28 5.60 -23.27
C LYS A 218 -4.54 6.39 -21.96
N SER A 219 -5.71 6.21 -21.35
CA SER A 219 -6.06 6.86 -20.08
C SER A 219 -5.13 6.46 -18.94
N LEU A 220 -4.77 5.17 -18.86
CA LEU A 220 -3.81 4.68 -17.87
C LEU A 220 -2.39 5.24 -18.08
N LEU A 221 -1.95 5.39 -19.32
CA LEU A 221 -0.66 6.04 -19.62
C LEU A 221 -0.65 7.51 -19.19
N VAL A 222 -1.71 8.25 -19.50
CA VAL A 222 -1.86 9.65 -19.06
C VAL A 222 -1.89 9.74 -17.54
N PHE A 223 -2.67 8.88 -16.89
CA PHE A 223 -2.72 8.80 -15.41
C PHE A 223 -1.34 8.51 -14.82
N THR A 224 -0.64 7.52 -15.35
CA THR A 224 0.71 7.13 -14.88
C THR A 224 1.71 8.27 -15.05
N ALA A 225 1.70 8.93 -16.21
CA ALA A 225 2.56 10.09 -16.46
C ALA A 225 2.24 11.25 -15.49
N THR A 226 0.96 11.56 -15.28
CA THR A 226 0.51 12.60 -14.34
C THR A 226 0.93 12.25 -12.90
N PHE A 227 0.82 11.00 -12.51
CA PHE A 227 1.22 10.52 -11.18
C PHE A 227 2.73 10.67 -10.96
N TYR A 228 3.57 10.21 -11.89
CA TYR A 228 5.03 10.37 -11.76
C TYR A 228 5.47 11.83 -11.82
N LEU A 229 4.80 12.66 -12.62
CA LEU A 229 5.04 14.09 -12.64
C LEU A 229 4.71 14.72 -11.28
N SER A 230 3.59 14.34 -10.67
CA SER A 230 3.20 14.80 -9.32
C SER A 230 4.25 14.42 -8.28
N LEU A 231 4.74 13.19 -8.33
CA LEU A 231 5.81 12.71 -7.44
C LEU A 231 7.12 13.49 -7.65
N ALA A 232 7.52 13.75 -8.90
CA ALA A 232 8.73 14.51 -9.22
C ALA A 232 8.64 15.95 -8.69
N ILE A 233 7.48 16.60 -8.84
CA ILE A 233 7.22 17.95 -8.31
C ILE A 233 7.23 17.91 -6.77
N LEU A 234 6.56 16.96 -6.15
CA LEU A 234 6.55 16.82 -4.70
C LEU A 234 7.97 16.63 -4.15
N TRP A 235 8.75 15.75 -4.78
CA TRP A 235 10.11 15.48 -4.36
C TRP A 235 11.02 16.71 -4.52
N SER A 236 10.97 17.39 -5.66
CA SER A 236 11.83 18.53 -5.96
C SER A 236 11.44 19.81 -5.20
N LEU A 237 10.15 20.12 -5.08
CA LEU A 237 9.70 21.35 -4.42
C LEU A 237 9.56 21.17 -2.89
N VAL A 238 8.87 20.12 -2.46
CA VAL A 238 8.53 19.95 -1.05
C VAL A 238 9.71 19.39 -0.27
N TYR A 239 10.20 18.21 -0.63
CA TYR A 239 11.27 17.57 0.16
C TYR A 239 12.60 18.30 0.04
N THR A 240 12.99 18.76 -1.15
CA THR A 240 14.22 19.56 -1.32
C THR A 240 14.09 20.93 -0.64
N GLY A 241 12.90 21.53 -0.67
CA GLY A 241 12.60 22.78 0.04
C GLY A 241 12.77 22.63 1.56
N PHE A 242 12.20 21.59 2.14
CA PHE A 242 12.37 21.28 3.57
C PHE A 242 13.83 21.01 3.94
N LEU A 243 14.57 20.24 3.11
CA LEU A 243 16.00 19.96 3.35
C LEU A 243 16.83 21.25 3.35
N LYS A 244 16.57 22.18 2.42
CA LYS A 244 17.25 23.49 2.39
C LYS A 244 16.89 24.33 3.61
N PHE A 245 15.63 24.35 4.01
CA PHE A 245 15.16 25.13 5.16
C PHE A 245 15.79 24.66 6.46
N TYR A 246 15.99 23.36 6.65
CA TYR A 246 16.62 22.77 7.84
C TYR A 246 18.16 22.69 7.77
N GLY A 247 18.79 23.26 6.74
CA GLY A 247 20.26 23.30 6.61
C GLY A 247 20.94 21.98 6.31
N CYS A 248 20.19 20.90 6.07
CA CYS A 248 20.71 19.57 5.78
C CYS A 248 21.05 19.33 4.31
N ALA A 249 20.84 20.29 3.43
CA ALA A 249 21.02 20.12 1.99
C ALA A 249 22.48 19.81 1.58
N ALA A 250 23.45 20.24 2.36
CA ALA A 250 24.88 20.02 2.06
C ALA A 250 25.33 18.56 2.26
N LEU A 251 24.61 17.77 3.05
CA LEU A 251 24.95 16.36 3.33
C LEU A 251 24.39 15.39 2.28
N PHE A 252 23.29 15.73 1.61
CA PHE A 252 22.60 14.83 0.67
C PHE A 252 23.24 14.78 -0.73
N TRP A 253 23.97 15.83 -1.14
CA TRP A 253 24.64 15.92 -2.46
C TRP A 253 26.11 15.51 -2.44
N ARG A 254 26.62 14.98 -1.32
CA ARG A 254 28.03 14.62 -1.15
C ARG A 254 28.33 13.11 -1.17
N HIS A 255 27.33 12.27 -1.46
CA HIS A 255 27.53 10.81 -1.62
C HIS A 255 26.91 10.28 -2.91
#